data_57420e1cc17d2df23a5ec1724ae01866
#
_entry.id   57420e1cc17d2df23a5ec1724ae01866
#
_cell.length_a   1.000
_cell.length_b   1.000
_cell.length_c   1.000
_cell.angle_alpha   90.00
_cell.angle_beta   90.00
_cell.angle_gamma   90.00
#
_symmetry.space_group_name_H-M   'P 1'
#
loop_
_entity.id
_entity.type
_entity.pdbx_description
1 polymer ?
#
loop_
_entity_poly.entity_id
_entity_poly.type
_entity_poly.pdbx_seq_one_letter_code
_entity_poly.pdbx_strand_id
1 'polypeptide(L)'
;MKNILPTIDYNKIPSPCFVLDERRLRANLSLIKKVKEEAGVEIIMAFKAFAMFPVFPIIKEYISKTTASSLSEAMLAKNEMGSLAHTYAPIYTENEFDAILDCSSHVTFNSLSIYNRYQDKIQSYKAHHISCGLRVNPEYSEVETDLYNPCAPGSRLGVTADLLGDKLPEGIEGLHFHTLCESSSFDLEKTLSAVETKFSHLFSQIKWINFGGGHLMTRSDYDVNHLVALLKSF
;
A
#
# COMPACT_ATOMS: atom_id res chain seq x y z
N MET A 1 10.27 29.63 -15.79
CA MET A 1 10.39 30.44 -14.56
C MET A 1 10.57 29.50 -13.39
N LYS A 2 11.70 29.52 -12.69
CA LYS A 2 11.84 28.78 -11.42
C LYS A 2 10.90 29.44 -10.42
N ASN A 3 9.83 28.76 -10.03
CA ASN A 3 8.98 29.18 -8.91
C ASN A 3 9.85 29.17 -7.64
N ILE A 4 10.41 30.33 -7.29
CA ILE A 4 11.08 30.51 -6.00
C ILE A 4 9.97 30.49 -4.95
N LEU A 5 9.81 29.38 -4.28
CA LEU A 5 8.90 29.28 -3.13
C LEU A 5 9.39 30.29 -2.08
N PRO A 6 8.51 31.13 -1.48
CA PRO A 6 8.91 32.03 -0.43
C PRO A 6 9.57 31.25 0.70
N THR A 7 10.67 31.79 1.20
CA THR A 7 11.46 31.19 2.29
C THR A 7 10.60 31.19 3.57
N ILE A 8 10.60 30.03 4.26
CA ILE A 8 9.97 29.93 5.58
C ILE A 8 10.80 30.74 6.57
N ASP A 9 10.19 31.66 7.28
CA ASP A 9 10.83 32.40 8.38
C ASP A 9 10.77 31.55 9.66
N TYR A 10 11.81 30.74 9.86
CA TYR A 10 11.93 29.83 11.00
C TYR A 10 11.97 30.56 12.35
N ASN A 11 12.31 31.87 12.39
CA ASN A 11 12.33 32.64 13.63
C ASN A 11 10.90 32.92 14.19
N LYS A 12 9.88 32.77 13.36
CA LYS A 12 8.47 32.93 13.76
C LYS A 12 7.81 31.63 14.17
N ILE A 13 8.54 30.52 14.16
CA ILE A 13 8.03 29.20 14.43
C ILE A 13 8.44 28.75 15.83
N PRO A 14 7.50 28.26 16.68
CA PRO A 14 7.87 27.71 17.97
C PRO A 14 8.82 26.51 17.84
N SER A 15 9.77 26.37 18.78
CA SER A 15 10.70 25.25 18.81
C SER A 15 10.59 24.54 20.16
N PRO A 16 10.53 23.19 20.20
CA PRO A 16 10.56 22.26 19.06
C PRO A 16 9.18 22.05 18.41
N CYS A 17 9.14 21.95 17.06
CA CYS A 17 7.93 21.60 16.33
C CYS A 17 8.24 20.97 14.97
N PHE A 18 7.27 20.26 14.39
CA PHE A 18 7.30 19.84 12.99
C PHE A 18 6.64 20.90 12.14
N VAL A 19 7.26 21.23 11.01
CA VAL A 19 6.75 22.23 10.06
C VAL A 19 6.40 21.55 8.75
N LEU A 20 5.14 21.71 8.31
CA LEU A 20 4.68 21.24 7.02
C LEU A 20 4.44 22.45 6.10
N ASP A 21 5.04 22.44 4.92
CA ASP A 21 4.75 23.43 3.87
C ASP A 21 3.60 22.92 3.01
N GLU A 22 2.42 23.51 3.16
CA GLU A 22 1.21 23.11 2.42
C GLU A 22 1.39 23.18 0.91
N ARG A 23 2.15 24.14 0.39
CA ARG A 23 2.36 24.27 -1.06
C ARG A 23 3.15 23.11 -1.62
N ARG A 24 4.19 22.65 -0.86
CA ARG A 24 4.97 21.48 -1.23
C ARG A 24 4.12 20.20 -1.12
N LEU A 25 3.31 20.10 -0.08
CA LEU A 25 2.36 19.00 0.07
C LEU A 25 1.41 18.94 -1.13
N ARG A 26 0.76 20.05 -1.49
CA ARG A 26 -0.13 20.12 -2.65
C ARG A 26 0.56 19.81 -3.98
N ALA A 27 1.81 20.26 -4.16
CA ALA A 27 2.59 19.95 -5.35
C ALA A 27 2.86 18.43 -5.47
N ASN A 28 3.26 17.78 -4.37
CA ASN A 28 3.46 16.34 -4.34
C ASN A 28 2.16 15.57 -4.57
N LEU A 29 1.07 15.99 -3.93
CA LEU A 29 -0.25 15.36 -4.10
C LEU A 29 -0.78 15.52 -5.53
N SER A 30 -0.54 16.67 -6.17
CA SER A 30 -0.89 16.89 -7.58
C SER A 30 -0.14 15.94 -8.52
N LEU A 31 1.15 15.68 -8.25
CA LEU A 31 1.92 14.71 -9.00
C LEU A 31 1.36 13.29 -8.81
N ILE A 32 1.08 12.89 -7.58
CA ILE A 32 0.50 11.57 -7.26
C ILE A 32 -0.86 11.40 -7.97
N LYS A 33 -1.71 12.41 -7.91
CA LYS A 33 -3.02 12.41 -8.59
C LYS A 33 -2.85 12.28 -10.10
N LYS A 34 -1.90 13.01 -10.71
CA LYS A 34 -1.57 12.89 -12.14
C LYS A 34 -1.17 11.46 -12.50
N VAL A 35 -0.27 10.82 -11.74
CA VAL A 35 0.13 9.42 -11.98
C VAL A 35 -1.07 8.48 -11.90
N LYS A 36 -1.90 8.62 -10.85
CA LYS A 36 -3.12 7.84 -10.68
C LYS A 36 -4.05 7.94 -11.90
N GLU A 37 -4.33 9.17 -12.35
CA GLU A 37 -5.25 9.43 -13.45
C GLU A 37 -4.68 8.96 -14.80
N GLU A 38 -3.42 9.26 -15.08
CA GLU A 38 -2.76 8.87 -16.33
C GLU A 38 -2.56 7.37 -16.44
N ALA A 39 -2.18 6.70 -15.36
CA ALA A 39 -1.98 5.25 -15.36
C ALA A 39 -3.29 4.45 -15.23
N GLY A 40 -4.39 5.07 -14.81
CA GLY A 40 -5.65 4.36 -14.60
C GLY A 40 -5.64 3.44 -13.38
N VAL A 41 -4.80 3.74 -12.38
CA VAL A 41 -4.65 2.93 -11.17
C VAL A 41 -5.17 3.67 -9.93
N GLU A 42 -5.42 2.92 -8.85
CA GLU A 42 -5.70 3.53 -7.55
C GLU A 42 -4.40 3.71 -6.76
N ILE A 43 -4.17 4.91 -6.23
CA ILE A 43 -3.09 5.16 -5.28
C ILE A 43 -3.70 5.43 -3.91
N ILE A 44 -3.25 4.69 -2.90
CA ILE A 44 -3.77 4.74 -1.54
C ILE A 44 -2.70 5.25 -0.57
N MET A 45 -3.09 6.11 0.37
CA MET A 45 -2.16 6.70 1.34
C MET A 45 -1.82 5.71 2.45
N ALA A 46 -0.53 5.54 2.75
CA ALA A 46 -0.05 4.70 3.84
C ALA A 46 0.23 5.52 5.11
N PHE A 47 -0.51 5.27 6.18
CA PHE A 47 -0.34 6.01 7.43
C PHE A 47 1.01 5.78 8.11
N LYS A 48 1.60 4.60 7.97
CA LYS A 48 2.96 4.34 8.46
C LYS A 48 4.01 5.29 7.85
N ALA A 49 3.74 5.85 6.67
CA ALA A 49 4.59 6.84 6.02
C ALA A 49 4.18 8.28 6.36
N PHE A 50 2.89 8.53 6.53
CA PHE A 50 2.39 9.88 6.81
C PHE A 50 1.03 9.82 7.53
N ALA A 51 1.00 10.23 8.81
CA ALA A 51 -0.18 10.20 9.66
C ALA A 51 -0.51 11.55 10.31
N MET A 52 -0.11 12.68 9.70
CA MET A 52 -0.43 14.01 10.20
C MET A 52 -1.90 14.35 9.89
N PHE A 53 -2.81 13.81 10.69
CA PHE A 53 -4.25 13.90 10.46
C PHE A 53 -4.83 15.34 10.36
N PRO A 54 -4.25 16.40 10.98
CA PRO A 54 -4.78 17.76 10.76
C PRO A 54 -4.74 18.25 9.31
N VAL A 55 -3.92 17.64 8.44
CA VAL A 55 -3.85 17.99 7.01
C VAL A 55 -4.60 17.01 6.11
N PHE A 56 -5.29 16.03 6.66
CA PHE A 56 -6.10 15.09 5.87
C PHE A 56 -7.20 15.77 5.04
N PRO A 57 -7.84 16.88 5.47
CA PRO A 57 -8.74 17.61 4.58
C PRO A 57 -8.11 18.02 3.25
N ILE A 58 -6.80 18.42 3.26
CA ILE A 58 -6.05 18.74 2.04
C ILE A 58 -5.79 17.48 1.22
N ILE A 59 -5.37 16.39 1.88
CA ILE A 59 -5.05 15.12 1.20
C ILE A 59 -6.27 14.55 0.48
N LYS A 60 -7.46 14.63 1.10
CA LYS A 60 -8.72 14.15 0.52
C LYS A 60 -9.07 14.77 -0.83
N GLU A 61 -8.57 15.95 -1.15
CA GLU A 61 -8.76 16.60 -2.46
C GLU A 61 -8.05 15.82 -3.60
N TYR A 62 -7.10 14.94 -3.26
CA TYR A 62 -6.24 14.22 -4.21
C TYR A 62 -6.32 12.70 -4.05
N ILE A 63 -6.31 12.21 -2.81
CA ILE A 63 -6.31 10.79 -2.46
C ILE A 63 -7.41 10.54 -1.44
N SER A 64 -8.36 9.67 -1.76
CA SER A 64 -9.49 9.37 -0.88
C SER A 64 -9.39 8.03 -0.15
N LYS A 65 -8.50 7.15 -0.60
CA LYS A 65 -8.32 5.80 -0.05
C LYS A 65 -7.03 5.67 0.73
N THR A 66 -7.00 4.71 1.66
CA THR A 66 -5.91 4.54 2.62
C THR A 66 -5.53 3.09 2.80
N THR A 67 -4.30 2.84 3.26
CA THR A 67 -3.88 1.54 3.75
C THR A 67 -3.43 1.66 5.21
N ALA A 68 -3.75 0.65 6.00
CA ALA A 68 -3.46 0.56 7.42
C ALA A 68 -2.61 -0.68 7.73
N SER A 69 -1.71 -0.56 8.71
CA SER A 69 -0.84 -1.65 9.18
C SER A 69 -1.17 -2.10 10.61
N SER A 70 -2.20 -1.51 11.22
CA SER A 70 -2.68 -1.80 12.58
C SER A 70 -4.12 -1.37 12.74
N LEU A 71 -4.76 -1.79 13.84
CA LEU A 71 -6.09 -1.31 14.21
C LEU A 71 -6.13 0.21 14.38
N SER A 72 -5.12 0.80 15.03
CA SER A 72 -5.06 2.25 15.24
C SER A 72 -5.03 3.02 13.92
N GLU A 73 -4.28 2.53 12.92
CA GLU A 73 -4.27 3.13 11.59
C GLU A 73 -5.60 2.91 10.83
N ALA A 74 -6.24 1.74 10.97
CA ALA A 74 -7.55 1.49 10.39
C ALA A 74 -8.63 2.39 10.99
N MET A 75 -8.58 2.62 12.31
CA MET A 75 -9.45 3.60 12.99
C MET A 75 -9.17 5.02 12.51
N LEU A 76 -7.92 5.40 12.29
CA LEU A 76 -7.54 6.70 11.73
C LEU A 76 -8.11 6.90 10.33
N ALA A 77 -8.10 5.84 9.48
CA ALA A 77 -8.74 5.86 8.18
C ALA A 77 -10.24 6.18 8.29
N LYS A 78 -10.93 5.46 9.15
CA LYS A 78 -12.38 5.60 9.32
C LYS A 78 -12.75 6.96 9.92
N ASN A 79 -12.06 7.39 10.97
CA ASN A 79 -12.45 8.56 11.75
C ASN A 79 -11.98 9.88 11.12
N GLU A 80 -10.77 9.93 10.58
CA GLU A 80 -10.16 11.17 10.10
C GLU A 80 -10.19 11.29 8.56
N MET A 81 -9.97 10.16 7.84
CA MET A 81 -10.10 10.17 6.38
C MET A 81 -11.54 9.94 5.91
N GLY A 82 -12.42 9.36 6.74
CA GLY A 82 -13.79 9.03 6.36
C GLY A 82 -13.84 7.91 5.31
N SER A 83 -12.86 7.02 5.30
CA SER A 83 -12.74 5.89 4.37
C SER A 83 -12.45 4.60 5.12
N LEU A 84 -12.89 3.47 4.57
CA LEU A 84 -12.47 2.16 5.05
C LEU A 84 -11.09 1.81 4.47
N ALA A 85 -10.21 1.29 5.32
CA ALA A 85 -8.83 1.02 4.95
C ALA A 85 -8.66 -0.26 4.10
N HIS A 86 -7.57 -0.30 3.32
CA HIS A 86 -6.93 -1.55 2.91
C HIS A 86 -5.97 -1.95 4.03
N THR A 87 -6.34 -2.92 4.85
CA THR A 87 -5.56 -3.29 6.03
C THR A 87 -4.67 -4.50 5.74
N TYR A 88 -3.39 -4.35 6.02
CA TYR A 88 -2.43 -5.44 6.02
C TYR A 88 -1.56 -5.39 7.28
N ALA A 89 -1.54 -6.48 8.02
CA ALA A 89 -0.57 -6.74 9.08
C ALA A 89 -0.02 -8.17 8.93
N PRO A 90 1.25 -8.43 9.31
CA PRO A 90 1.82 -9.78 9.27
C PRO A 90 1.04 -10.80 10.11
N ILE A 91 0.36 -10.33 11.15
CA ILE A 91 -0.51 -11.12 12.03
C ILE A 91 -1.66 -10.26 12.53
N TYR A 92 -2.81 -10.87 12.74
CA TYR A 92 -3.99 -10.29 13.40
C TYR A 92 -4.22 -10.98 14.74
N THR A 93 -4.65 -10.22 15.75
CA THR A 93 -5.04 -10.76 17.06
C THR A 93 -6.54 -10.95 17.14
N GLU A 94 -7.00 -11.97 17.89
CA GLU A 94 -8.42 -12.26 18.05
C GLU A 94 -9.21 -11.06 18.61
N ASN A 95 -8.59 -10.35 19.56
CA ASN A 95 -9.27 -9.25 20.27
C ASN A 95 -9.50 -8.02 19.39
N GLU A 96 -8.69 -7.84 18.33
CA GLU A 96 -8.75 -6.65 17.47
C GLU A 96 -9.44 -6.92 16.13
N PHE A 97 -9.59 -8.19 15.74
CA PHE A 97 -9.96 -8.53 14.38
C PHE A 97 -11.35 -8.02 13.99
N ASP A 98 -12.32 -8.07 14.89
CA ASP A 98 -13.67 -7.52 14.62
C ASP A 98 -13.64 -6.01 14.39
N ALA A 99 -12.88 -5.29 15.20
CA ALA A 99 -12.69 -3.85 15.02
C ALA A 99 -11.91 -3.52 13.73
N ILE A 100 -10.98 -4.39 13.32
CA ILE A 100 -10.30 -4.27 12.02
C ILE A 100 -11.31 -4.43 10.88
N LEU A 101 -12.20 -5.42 10.93
CA LEU A 101 -13.25 -5.59 9.92
C LEU A 101 -14.13 -4.34 9.82
N ASP A 102 -14.53 -3.77 10.96
CA ASP A 102 -15.36 -2.56 11.02
C ASP A 102 -14.70 -1.31 10.41
N CYS A 103 -13.38 -1.31 10.31
CA CYS A 103 -12.60 -0.18 9.80
C CYS A 103 -11.97 -0.45 8.42
N SER A 104 -12.20 -1.64 7.83
CA SER A 104 -11.52 -2.07 6.61
C SER A 104 -12.50 -2.43 5.49
N SER A 105 -12.19 -2.04 4.26
CA SER A 105 -12.85 -2.54 3.05
C SER A 105 -12.11 -3.74 2.45
N HIS A 106 -10.80 -3.80 2.71
CA HIS A 106 -9.93 -4.89 2.25
C HIS A 106 -9.08 -5.37 3.43
N VAL A 107 -8.92 -6.68 3.56
CA VAL A 107 -8.03 -7.28 4.56
C VAL A 107 -7.10 -8.26 3.85
N THR A 108 -5.81 -8.00 3.96
CA THR A 108 -4.77 -8.84 3.34
C THR A 108 -4.11 -9.72 4.39
N PHE A 109 -4.02 -11.01 4.12
CA PHE A 109 -3.43 -12.01 4.99
C PHE A 109 -2.02 -12.35 4.56
N ASN A 110 -1.14 -12.53 5.53
CA ASN A 110 0.27 -12.83 5.28
C ASN A 110 0.50 -14.32 4.92
N SER A 111 -0.42 -15.21 5.31
CA SER A 111 -0.30 -16.64 5.05
C SER A 111 -1.68 -17.31 4.94
N LEU A 112 -1.72 -18.49 4.33
CA LEU A 112 -2.92 -19.32 4.23
C LEU A 112 -3.45 -19.72 5.61
N SER A 113 -2.57 -20.03 6.55
CA SER A 113 -2.97 -20.42 7.92
C SER A 113 -3.66 -19.28 8.67
N ILE A 114 -3.21 -18.03 8.48
CA ILE A 114 -3.86 -16.87 9.09
C ILE A 114 -5.22 -16.62 8.41
N TYR A 115 -5.32 -16.73 7.09
CA TYR A 115 -6.59 -16.60 6.38
C TYR A 115 -7.60 -17.64 6.88
N ASN A 116 -7.22 -18.91 6.91
CA ASN A 116 -8.09 -20.00 7.36
C ASN A 116 -8.59 -19.81 8.80
N ARG A 117 -7.75 -19.24 9.68
CA ARG A 117 -8.13 -18.94 11.07
C ARG A 117 -9.29 -17.95 11.17
N TYR A 118 -9.37 -16.98 10.26
CA TYR A 118 -10.36 -15.91 10.32
C TYR A 118 -11.48 -16.04 9.29
N GLN A 119 -11.46 -17.05 8.44
CA GLN A 119 -12.41 -17.22 7.34
C GLN A 119 -13.87 -17.23 7.82
N ASP A 120 -14.19 -18.00 8.86
CA ASP A 120 -15.55 -18.07 9.40
C ASP A 120 -16.03 -16.72 9.95
N LYS A 121 -15.13 -16.00 10.59
CA LYS A 121 -15.39 -14.66 11.11
C LYS A 121 -15.73 -13.66 9.99
N ILE A 122 -14.96 -13.70 8.91
CA ILE A 122 -15.21 -12.87 7.72
C ILE A 122 -16.53 -13.24 7.06
N GLN A 123 -16.83 -14.53 6.89
CA GLN A 123 -18.08 -15.00 6.28
C GLN A 123 -19.31 -14.62 7.12
N SER A 124 -19.17 -14.58 8.44
CA SER A 124 -20.23 -14.18 9.37
C SER A 124 -20.41 -12.66 9.48
N TYR A 125 -19.42 -11.86 9.05
CA TYR A 125 -19.48 -10.41 9.11
C TYR A 125 -20.47 -9.85 8.07
N LYS A 126 -21.42 -8.98 8.52
CA LYS A 126 -22.55 -8.53 7.70
C LYS A 126 -22.67 -7.03 7.50
N ALA A 127 -21.83 -6.21 8.15
CA ALA A 127 -21.98 -4.77 8.06
C ALA A 127 -21.65 -4.22 6.66
N HIS A 128 -20.65 -4.80 5.99
CA HIS A 128 -20.29 -4.51 4.60
C HIS A 128 -19.42 -5.64 4.04
N HIS A 129 -19.21 -5.64 2.72
CA HIS A 129 -18.32 -6.63 2.09
C HIS A 129 -16.86 -6.33 2.45
N ILE A 130 -16.13 -7.38 2.85
CA ILE A 130 -14.69 -7.36 3.06
C ILE A 130 -14.02 -8.09 1.90
N SER A 131 -13.26 -7.39 1.09
CA SER A 131 -12.46 -7.99 0.03
C SER A 131 -11.16 -8.55 0.61
N CYS A 132 -11.00 -9.86 0.58
CA CYS A 132 -9.84 -10.53 1.15
C CYS A 132 -8.72 -10.69 0.13
N GLY A 133 -7.48 -10.53 0.57
CA GLY A 133 -6.30 -10.76 -0.24
C GLY A 133 -5.23 -11.57 0.46
N LEU A 134 -4.31 -12.11 -0.33
CA LEU A 134 -3.09 -12.74 0.16
C LEU A 134 -1.87 -11.91 -0.19
N ARG A 135 -0.97 -11.73 0.76
CA ARG A 135 0.37 -11.27 0.45
C ARG A 135 1.15 -12.41 -0.18
N VAL A 136 1.71 -12.16 -1.35
CA VAL A 136 2.59 -13.09 -2.07
C VAL A 136 4.04 -12.63 -1.99
N ASN A 137 4.95 -13.60 -2.00
CA ASN A 137 6.39 -13.36 -2.01
C ASN A 137 6.94 -13.79 -3.38
N PRO A 138 7.34 -12.86 -4.25
CA PRO A 138 7.93 -13.20 -5.54
C PRO A 138 9.37 -13.73 -5.42
N GLU A 139 9.93 -13.79 -4.20
CA GLU A 139 11.31 -14.21 -3.93
C GLU A 139 12.32 -13.37 -4.74
N TYR A 140 11.96 -12.12 -4.98
CA TYR A 140 12.74 -11.13 -5.69
C TYR A 140 12.55 -9.75 -5.06
N SER A 141 13.64 -9.03 -4.84
CA SER A 141 13.66 -7.65 -4.38
C SER A 141 15.00 -7.00 -4.77
N GLU A 142 14.96 -5.73 -5.13
CA GLU A 142 16.15 -4.89 -5.39
C GLU A 142 16.76 -4.32 -4.09
N VAL A 143 16.24 -4.68 -2.93
CA VAL A 143 16.77 -4.23 -1.64
C VAL A 143 18.07 -4.98 -1.35
N GLU A 144 19.20 -4.23 -1.35
CA GLU A 144 20.55 -4.81 -1.21
C GLU A 144 20.83 -5.39 0.17
N THR A 145 20.24 -4.81 1.22
CA THR A 145 20.49 -5.24 2.61
C THR A 145 19.50 -6.33 3.01
N ASP A 146 19.95 -7.54 3.24
CA ASP A 146 19.11 -8.71 3.60
C ASP A 146 18.19 -8.44 4.78
N LEU A 147 18.63 -7.65 5.77
CA LEU A 147 17.80 -7.28 6.93
C LEU A 147 16.52 -6.55 6.54
N TYR A 148 16.55 -5.78 5.46
CA TYR A 148 15.41 -5.02 4.95
C TYR A 148 14.77 -5.64 3.72
N ASN A 149 15.34 -6.73 3.21
CA ASN A 149 14.84 -7.44 2.06
C ASN A 149 13.68 -8.37 2.46
N PRO A 150 12.43 -8.05 2.09
CA PRO A 150 11.27 -8.86 2.46
C PRO A 150 11.22 -10.20 1.72
N CYS A 151 12.07 -10.39 0.71
CA CYS A 151 12.18 -11.59 -0.11
C CYS A 151 13.47 -12.36 0.14
N ALA A 152 14.25 -12.02 1.17
CA ALA A 152 15.45 -12.76 1.55
C ALA A 152 15.12 -14.24 1.84
N PRO A 153 16.06 -15.16 1.64
CA PRO A 153 15.87 -16.57 1.98
C PRO A 153 15.42 -16.75 3.42
N GLY A 154 14.34 -17.52 3.64
CA GLY A 154 13.74 -17.72 4.95
C GLY A 154 12.81 -16.59 5.42
N SER A 155 12.52 -15.59 4.60
CA SER A 155 11.52 -14.58 4.91
C SER A 155 10.16 -15.21 5.18
N ARG A 156 9.46 -14.69 6.21
CA ARG A 156 8.09 -15.10 6.57
C ARG A 156 7.02 -14.16 6.02
N LEU A 157 7.40 -13.24 5.12
CA LEU A 157 6.51 -12.21 4.59
C LEU A 157 5.92 -12.64 3.24
N GLY A 158 4.66 -13.06 3.29
CA GLY A 158 3.92 -13.51 2.13
C GLY A 158 4.08 -14.99 1.79
N VAL A 159 3.23 -15.48 0.91
CA VAL A 159 3.16 -16.87 0.44
C VAL A 159 3.96 -16.98 -0.87
N THR A 160 4.85 -17.95 -0.97
CA THR A 160 5.58 -18.25 -2.22
C THR A 160 4.68 -18.99 -3.21
N ALA A 161 5.03 -18.99 -4.49
CA ALA A 161 4.26 -19.65 -5.53
C ALA A 161 4.10 -21.16 -5.27
N ASP A 162 5.17 -21.83 -4.83
CA ASP A 162 5.15 -23.27 -4.51
C ASP A 162 4.16 -23.62 -3.38
N LEU A 163 3.98 -22.73 -2.41
CA LEU A 163 3.04 -22.92 -1.31
C LEU A 163 1.59 -22.55 -1.68
N LEU A 164 1.40 -21.65 -2.65
CA LEU A 164 0.08 -21.22 -3.08
C LEU A 164 -0.55 -22.15 -4.11
N GLY A 165 0.27 -22.71 -5.02
CA GLY A 165 -0.19 -23.57 -6.11
C GLY A 165 -0.99 -22.83 -7.17
N ASP A 166 -1.79 -23.58 -7.94
CA ASP A 166 -2.48 -23.07 -9.14
C ASP A 166 -3.88 -22.48 -8.87
N LYS A 167 -4.37 -22.57 -7.62
CA LYS A 167 -5.71 -22.12 -7.28
C LYS A 167 -5.73 -21.34 -5.98
N LEU A 168 -6.36 -20.18 -6.02
CA LEU A 168 -6.58 -19.36 -4.83
C LEU A 168 -7.63 -20.02 -3.90
N PRO A 169 -7.45 -19.89 -2.57
CA PRO A 169 -8.51 -20.25 -1.62
C PRO A 169 -9.82 -19.52 -1.91
N GLU A 170 -10.93 -20.18 -1.66
CA GLU A 170 -12.26 -19.57 -1.78
C GLU A 170 -12.35 -18.32 -0.89
N GLY A 171 -12.90 -17.23 -1.45
CA GLY A 171 -13.04 -15.93 -0.76
C GLY A 171 -11.83 -15.01 -0.88
N ILE A 172 -10.70 -15.46 -1.44
CA ILE A 172 -9.60 -14.57 -1.80
C ILE A 172 -9.90 -13.88 -3.13
N GLU A 173 -9.92 -12.55 -3.12
CA GLU A 173 -10.24 -11.71 -4.26
C GLU A 173 -9.05 -10.91 -4.81
N GLY A 174 -7.93 -10.92 -4.11
CA GLY A 174 -6.78 -10.14 -4.54
C GLY A 174 -5.44 -10.65 -4.05
N LEU A 175 -4.39 -10.15 -4.70
CA LEU A 175 -3.01 -10.38 -4.31
C LEU A 175 -2.35 -9.07 -3.89
N HIS A 176 -1.41 -9.17 -2.98
CA HIS A 176 -0.58 -8.07 -2.52
C HIS A 176 0.88 -8.50 -2.45
N PHE A 177 1.78 -7.70 -2.99
CA PHE A 177 3.20 -7.83 -2.73
C PHE A 177 3.77 -6.50 -2.22
N HIS A 178 4.84 -6.54 -1.44
CA HIS A 178 5.51 -5.34 -0.94
C HIS A 178 6.99 -5.66 -0.79
N THR A 179 7.77 -5.33 -1.81
CA THR A 179 9.16 -5.78 -1.98
C THR A 179 10.13 -4.64 -2.25
N LEU A 180 9.61 -3.41 -2.37
CA LEU A 180 10.38 -2.22 -2.68
C LEU A 180 10.63 -1.37 -1.42
N CYS A 181 11.79 -0.71 -1.37
CA CYS A 181 12.14 0.27 -0.35
C CYS A 181 13.02 1.34 -1.00
N GLU A 182 12.58 2.60 -0.98
CA GLU A 182 13.28 3.75 -1.58
C GLU A 182 13.67 3.53 -3.06
N SER A 183 12.79 2.87 -3.80
CA SER A 183 13.07 2.32 -5.13
C SER A 183 12.58 3.21 -6.25
N SER A 184 13.12 2.97 -7.45
CA SER A 184 12.76 3.61 -8.71
C SER A 184 11.64 2.86 -9.44
N SER A 185 11.16 3.44 -10.55
CA SER A 185 10.23 2.77 -11.46
C SER A 185 10.85 1.56 -12.19
N PHE A 186 12.17 1.57 -12.40
CA PHE A 186 12.90 0.45 -12.99
C PHE A 186 13.03 -0.75 -12.05
N ASP A 187 13.12 -0.49 -10.74
CA ASP A 187 13.09 -1.55 -9.73
C ASP A 187 11.70 -2.19 -9.65
N LEU A 188 10.64 -1.37 -9.82
CA LEU A 188 9.28 -1.90 -9.97
C LEU A 188 9.14 -2.79 -11.20
N GLU A 189 9.67 -2.39 -12.35
CA GLU A 189 9.60 -3.16 -13.60
C GLU A 189 10.17 -4.58 -13.41
N LYS A 190 11.36 -4.69 -12.79
CA LYS A 190 11.96 -5.98 -12.49
C LYS A 190 11.12 -6.80 -11.49
N THR A 191 10.56 -6.12 -10.48
CA THR A 191 9.68 -6.76 -9.50
C THR A 191 8.41 -7.30 -10.16
N LEU A 192 7.78 -6.52 -11.06
CA LEU A 192 6.60 -6.96 -11.79
C LEU A 192 6.90 -8.17 -12.68
N SER A 193 8.04 -8.18 -13.36
CA SER A 193 8.48 -9.34 -14.14
C SER A 193 8.61 -10.61 -13.29
N ALA A 194 9.13 -10.49 -12.06
CA ALA A 194 9.20 -11.62 -11.13
C ALA A 194 7.80 -12.06 -10.65
N VAL A 195 6.92 -11.10 -10.38
CA VAL A 195 5.52 -11.38 -9.98
C VAL A 195 4.76 -12.07 -11.12
N GLU A 196 4.85 -11.56 -12.34
CA GLU A 196 4.23 -12.18 -13.52
C GLU A 196 4.73 -13.60 -13.75
N THR A 197 6.05 -13.80 -13.69
CA THR A 197 6.65 -15.13 -13.88
C THR A 197 6.11 -16.17 -12.90
N LYS A 198 5.87 -15.76 -11.65
CA LYS A 198 5.47 -16.68 -10.58
C LYS A 198 3.96 -16.78 -10.36
N PHE A 199 3.21 -15.72 -10.62
CA PHE A 199 1.81 -15.62 -10.20
C PHE A 199 0.81 -15.26 -11.32
N SER A 200 1.25 -15.04 -12.58
CA SER A 200 0.34 -14.65 -13.66
C SER A 200 -0.80 -15.63 -13.92
N HIS A 201 -0.59 -16.93 -13.67
CA HIS A 201 -1.62 -17.98 -13.78
C HIS A 201 -2.79 -17.77 -12.80
N LEU A 202 -2.60 -16.96 -11.74
CA LEU A 202 -3.64 -16.61 -10.78
C LEU A 202 -4.37 -15.31 -11.12
N PHE A 203 -3.89 -14.50 -12.07
CA PHE A 203 -4.46 -13.18 -12.35
C PHE A 203 -5.91 -13.23 -12.84
N SER A 204 -6.31 -14.28 -13.54
CA SER A 204 -7.71 -14.49 -13.93
C SER A 204 -8.65 -14.80 -12.77
N GLN A 205 -8.12 -15.11 -11.59
CA GLN A 205 -8.88 -15.47 -10.39
C GLN A 205 -9.05 -14.29 -9.42
N ILE A 206 -8.41 -13.15 -9.67
CA ILE A 206 -8.43 -11.99 -8.78
C ILE A 206 -9.17 -10.80 -9.37
N LYS A 207 -9.66 -9.93 -8.50
CA LYS A 207 -10.31 -8.66 -8.85
C LYS A 207 -9.36 -7.47 -8.73
N TRP A 208 -8.29 -7.60 -7.95
CA TRP A 208 -7.31 -6.55 -7.70
C TRP A 208 -5.94 -7.11 -7.36
N ILE A 209 -4.91 -6.30 -7.66
CA ILE A 209 -3.55 -6.54 -7.21
C ILE A 209 -2.99 -5.26 -6.58
N ASN A 210 -2.37 -5.37 -5.41
CA ASN A 210 -1.75 -4.26 -4.70
C ASN A 210 -0.22 -4.44 -4.72
N PHE A 211 0.46 -3.50 -5.35
CA PHE A 211 1.93 -3.53 -5.52
C PHE A 211 2.71 -3.11 -4.27
N GLY A 212 2.01 -2.75 -3.19
CA GLY A 212 2.66 -2.19 -2.01
C GLY A 212 3.14 -0.76 -2.24
N GLY A 213 4.18 -0.39 -1.54
CA GLY A 213 4.80 0.93 -1.63
C GLY A 213 6.30 0.83 -1.84
N GLY A 214 7.03 1.89 -1.43
CA GLY A 214 8.48 1.95 -1.54
C GLY A 214 8.98 2.79 -2.71
N HIS A 215 8.08 3.52 -3.38
CA HIS A 215 8.41 4.41 -4.49
C HIS A 215 8.73 5.82 -4.00
N LEU A 216 9.81 6.39 -4.52
CA LEU A 216 10.18 7.78 -4.26
C LEU A 216 9.68 8.73 -5.37
N MET A 217 8.43 8.54 -5.85
CA MET A 217 7.91 9.19 -7.06
C MET A 217 7.87 10.73 -7.01
N THR A 218 7.98 11.32 -5.83
CA THR A 218 8.03 12.79 -5.69
C THR A 218 9.46 13.36 -5.69
N ARG A 219 10.48 12.52 -5.79
CA ARG A 219 11.86 12.97 -5.97
C ARG A 219 12.08 13.51 -7.37
N SER A 220 12.97 14.49 -7.49
CA SER A 220 13.27 15.14 -8.77
C SER A 220 13.97 14.25 -9.80
N ASP A 221 14.60 13.18 -9.35
CA ASP A 221 15.33 12.20 -10.17
C ASP A 221 14.50 10.94 -10.48
N TYR A 222 13.24 10.89 -10.06
CA TYR A 222 12.35 9.75 -10.34
C TYR A 222 11.70 9.86 -11.73
N ASP A 223 11.76 8.80 -12.52
CA ASP A 223 11.14 8.77 -13.85
C ASP A 223 9.64 8.43 -13.73
N VAL A 224 8.84 9.48 -13.62
CA VAL A 224 7.38 9.38 -13.54
C VAL A 224 6.76 8.88 -14.85
N ASN A 225 7.34 9.25 -16.00
CA ASN A 225 6.79 8.82 -17.30
C ASN A 225 6.99 7.32 -17.49
N HIS A 226 8.14 6.80 -17.11
CA HIS A 226 8.39 5.36 -17.10
C HIS A 226 7.41 4.63 -16.16
N LEU A 227 7.17 5.17 -14.94
CA LEU A 227 6.18 4.59 -14.03
C LEU A 227 4.79 4.50 -14.66
N VAL A 228 4.31 5.60 -15.26
CA VAL A 228 2.98 5.62 -15.91
C VAL A 228 2.89 4.62 -17.07
N ALA A 229 3.94 4.54 -17.90
CA ALA A 229 3.98 3.59 -19.02
C ALA A 229 3.95 2.14 -18.51
N LEU A 230 4.74 1.84 -17.49
CA LEU A 230 4.82 0.53 -16.86
C LEU A 230 3.47 0.10 -16.27
N LEU A 231 2.83 0.99 -15.49
CA LEU A 231 1.52 0.71 -14.88
C LEU A 231 0.40 0.50 -15.90
N LYS A 232 0.50 1.13 -17.08
CA LYS A 232 -0.45 0.91 -18.18
C LYS A 232 -0.24 -0.40 -18.93
N SER A 233 0.98 -0.91 -18.94
CA SER A 233 1.32 -2.13 -19.66
C SER A 233 1.03 -3.40 -18.87
N PHE A 234 0.99 -3.29 -17.55
CA PHE A 234 0.68 -4.38 -16.64
C PHE A 234 -0.84 -4.62 -16.57
#